data_3d8e72567b0c38271c7a2c55202abe93
#
_entry.id   3d8e72567b0c38271c7a2c55202abe93
#
_cell.length_a   1.000
_cell.length_b   1.000
_cell.length_c   1.000
_cell.angle_alpha   90.00
_cell.angle_beta   90.00
_cell.angle_gamma   90.00
#
_symmetry.space_group_name_H-M   'P 1'
#
loop_
_entity.id
_entity.type
_entity.pdbx_description
1 polymer ?
#
loop_
_entity_poly.entity_id
_entity_poly.type
_entity_poly.pdbx_seq_one_letter_code
_entity_poly.pdbx_strand_id
1 'polypeptide(L)'
;RYRGPFGFIKPWCAVRDSKTFSQQFLTPSIIEGIRQKLEVAVVLRHKLTYDAISVQQERTQTRGWKIKKTQKLMVREQSILDRGVMVNPVLTLAFPTKEEAGRAAEQHICLCRNEDLLLPDEKVEELSEAEFGRLPGFELRFGQTEHSFLVGFNRFAESEPMYGWLEVSGKPVIAG
;
A
#
# COMPACT_ATOMS: atom_id res chain seq x y z
N ARG A 1 -7.65 1.52 12.74
CA ARG A 1 -6.46 0.81 12.25
C ARG A 1 -6.88 -0.41 11.47
N TYR A 2 -6.06 -0.81 10.51
CA TYR A 2 -6.25 -2.00 9.69
C TYR A 2 -5.06 -2.94 9.88
N ARG A 3 -5.34 -4.24 10.03
CA ARG A 3 -4.31 -5.26 10.28
C ARG A 3 -4.49 -6.46 9.38
N GLY A 4 -3.40 -7.07 8.97
CA GLY A 4 -3.40 -8.32 8.23
C GLY A 4 -2.12 -9.12 8.44
N PRO A 5 -2.09 -10.39 8.04
CA PRO A 5 -0.89 -11.22 8.20
C PRO A 5 0.24 -10.81 7.25
N PHE A 6 -0.12 -10.32 6.06
CA PHE A 6 0.81 -9.92 5.01
C PHE A 6 0.30 -8.69 4.27
N GLY A 7 1.24 -7.94 3.68
CA GLY A 7 0.90 -6.84 2.80
C GLY A 7 2.01 -6.56 1.79
N PHE A 8 1.62 -6.24 0.57
CA PHE A 8 2.53 -5.85 -0.49
C PHE A 8 2.02 -4.61 -1.21
N ILE A 9 2.85 -3.58 -1.27
CA ILE A 9 2.61 -2.38 -2.07
C ILE A 9 3.60 -2.38 -3.22
N LYS A 10 3.08 -2.43 -4.44
CA LYS A 10 3.94 -2.44 -5.63
C LYS A 10 4.72 -1.12 -5.72
N PRO A 11 6.06 -1.15 -5.80
CA PRO A 11 6.87 0.05 -5.96
C PRO A 11 6.53 0.84 -7.23
N TRP A 12 6.66 2.16 -7.18
CA TRP A 12 6.41 3.03 -8.33
C TRP A 12 7.26 2.71 -9.55
N CYS A 13 8.52 2.43 -9.27
CA CYS A 13 9.54 2.13 -10.28
C CYS A 13 9.72 0.62 -10.49
N ALA A 14 8.76 -0.20 -10.06
CA ALA A 14 8.87 -1.64 -10.22
C ALA A 14 8.89 -2.01 -11.69
N VAL A 15 10.07 -2.24 -12.19
CA VAL A 15 10.30 -3.00 -13.40
C VAL A 15 9.83 -4.43 -13.16
N ARG A 16 9.57 -5.21 -14.19
CA ARG A 16 9.15 -6.61 -14.09
C ARG A 16 10.31 -7.52 -13.68
N ASP A 17 10.92 -7.19 -12.56
CA ASP A 17 12.02 -7.99 -12.04
C ASP A 17 11.52 -9.25 -11.36
N SER A 18 12.33 -10.29 -11.42
CA SER A 18 12.05 -11.56 -10.75
C SER A 18 12.00 -11.42 -9.22
N LYS A 19 12.59 -10.35 -8.68
CA LYS A 19 12.59 -10.05 -7.25
C LYS A 19 12.20 -8.59 -7.00
N THR A 20 11.14 -8.37 -6.21
CA THR A 20 10.62 -7.03 -5.90
C THR A 20 10.18 -6.96 -4.45
N PHE A 21 10.61 -5.93 -3.74
CA PHE A 21 10.22 -5.67 -2.35
C PHE A 21 9.05 -4.69 -2.26
N SER A 22 8.23 -4.84 -1.22
CA SER A 22 7.12 -3.92 -0.96
C SER A 22 7.62 -2.49 -0.74
N GLN A 23 6.92 -1.53 -1.32
CA GLN A 23 7.00 -0.14 -0.92
C GLN A 23 6.42 0.01 0.50
N GLN A 24 6.92 0.96 1.27
CA GLN A 24 6.63 1.12 2.69
C GLN A 24 5.65 2.26 3.00
N PHE A 25 5.07 2.88 1.98
CA PHE A 25 4.12 3.98 2.10
C PHE A 25 3.07 3.94 0.99
N LEU A 26 1.94 4.56 1.23
CA LEU A 26 0.85 4.64 0.25
C LEU A 26 1.12 5.74 -0.77
N THR A 27 0.88 5.42 -2.05
CA THR A 27 0.91 6.42 -3.12
C THR A 27 -0.44 7.16 -3.21
N PRO A 28 -0.51 8.33 -3.88
CA PRO A 28 -1.77 9.03 -4.10
C PRO A 28 -2.87 8.15 -4.71
N SER A 29 -2.52 7.31 -5.68
CA SER A 29 -3.47 6.40 -6.33
C SER A 29 -3.99 5.30 -5.40
N ILE A 30 -3.17 4.82 -4.47
CA ILE A 30 -3.61 3.84 -3.46
C ILE A 30 -4.54 4.50 -2.45
N ILE A 31 -4.19 5.70 -1.97
CA ILE A 31 -5.03 6.48 -1.05
C ILE A 31 -6.39 6.75 -1.69
N GLU A 32 -6.43 7.18 -2.96
CA GLU A 32 -7.68 7.40 -3.69
C GLU A 32 -8.49 6.11 -3.86
N GLY A 33 -7.83 4.98 -4.16
CA GLY A 33 -8.49 3.68 -4.22
C GLY A 33 -9.10 3.27 -2.87
N ILE A 34 -8.39 3.49 -1.76
CA ILE A 34 -8.89 3.26 -0.40
C ILE A 34 -10.07 4.19 -0.11
N ARG A 35 -9.97 5.49 -0.41
CA ARG A 35 -11.05 6.46 -0.25
C ARG A 35 -12.34 6.01 -0.92
N GLN A 36 -12.24 5.62 -2.19
CA GLN A 36 -13.39 5.14 -2.97
C GLN A 36 -13.96 3.84 -2.39
N LYS A 37 -13.09 2.89 -2.02
CA LYS A 37 -13.51 1.61 -1.44
C LYS A 37 -14.26 1.78 -0.11
N LEU A 38 -13.80 2.72 0.73
CA LEU A 38 -14.39 3.00 2.03
C LEU A 38 -15.58 3.99 1.97
N GLU A 39 -15.86 4.55 0.80
CA GLU A 39 -16.93 5.54 0.58
C GLU A 39 -16.82 6.76 1.51
N VAL A 40 -15.58 7.22 1.75
CA VAL A 40 -15.29 8.39 2.59
C VAL A 40 -14.94 9.61 1.71
N ALA A 41 -15.12 10.82 2.24
CA ALA A 41 -14.83 12.05 1.50
C ALA A 41 -13.32 12.20 1.27
N VAL A 42 -12.52 11.95 2.31
CA VAL A 42 -11.07 12.10 2.26
C VAL A 42 -10.36 11.20 3.29
N VAL A 43 -9.17 10.73 2.94
CA VAL A 43 -8.19 10.18 3.89
C VAL A 43 -7.18 11.29 4.17
N LEU A 44 -7.21 11.85 5.39
CA LEU A 44 -6.38 12.99 5.76
C LEU A 44 -4.91 12.59 5.89
N ARG A 45 -4.65 11.48 6.57
CA ARG A 45 -3.29 11.00 6.85
C ARG A 45 -3.26 9.47 6.92
N HIS A 46 -2.08 8.91 6.78
CA HIS A 46 -1.84 7.49 6.96
C HIS A 46 -0.51 7.22 7.67
N LYS A 47 -0.42 6.15 8.43
CA LYS A 47 0.83 5.64 9.01
C LYS A 47 0.88 4.13 8.77
N LEU A 48 1.98 3.64 8.24
CA LEU A 48 2.20 2.22 7.97
C LEU A 48 3.36 1.70 8.81
N THR A 49 3.09 0.65 9.59
CA THR A 49 4.10 -0.11 10.32
C THR A 49 4.03 -1.57 9.92
N TYR A 50 5.06 -2.33 10.16
CA TYR A 50 5.09 -3.79 9.96
C TYR A 50 6.19 -4.41 10.83
N ASP A 51 6.16 -5.74 11.01
CA ASP A 51 7.17 -6.43 11.83
C ASP A 51 8.47 -6.64 11.06
N ALA A 52 8.39 -7.21 9.87
CA ALA A 52 9.55 -7.58 9.05
C ALA A 52 9.17 -7.66 7.57
N ILE A 53 10.17 -7.86 6.72
CA ILE A 53 9.98 -8.24 5.32
C ILE A 53 10.28 -9.73 5.17
N SER A 54 9.33 -10.48 4.61
CA SER A 54 9.46 -11.90 4.26
C SER A 54 9.42 -12.09 2.75
N VAL A 55 10.28 -12.95 2.22
CA VAL A 55 10.26 -13.27 0.78
C VAL A 55 9.28 -14.40 0.52
N GLN A 56 8.27 -14.11 -0.30
CA GLN A 56 7.27 -15.07 -0.76
C GLN A 56 7.41 -15.30 -2.26
N GLN A 57 7.20 -16.53 -2.69
CA GLN A 57 7.20 -16.88 -4.11
C GLN A 57 5.78 -16.78 -4.68
N GLU A 58 5.65 -16.02 -5.75
CA GLU A 58 4.44 -15.90 -6.54
C GLU A 58 4.64 -16.63 -7.87
N ARG A 59 3.78 -17.59 -8.18
CA ARG A 59 3.78 -18.26 -9.48
C ARG A 59 2.82 -17.56 -10.41
N THR A 60 3.35 -16.98 -11.47
CA THR A 60 2.53 -16.34 -12.51
C THR A 60 2.56 -17.13 -13.80
N GLN A 61 1.47 -17.06 -14.56
CA GLN A 61 1.40 -17.60 -15.92
C GLN A 61 1.45 -16.45 -16.92
N THR A 62 2.28 -16.59 -17.94
CA THR A 62 2.29 -15.62 -19.03
C THR A 62 0.98 -15.66 -19.81
N ARG A 63 0.58 -14.54 -20.43
CA ARG A 63 -0.57 -14.50 -21.33
C ARG A 63 -0.30 -15.23 -22.66
N GLY A 64 0.97 -15.33 -23.04
CA GLY A 64 1.40 -15.99 -24.27
C GLY A 64 1.41 -17.51 -24.14
N TRP A 65 1.14 -18.17 -25.27
CA TRP A 65 1.28 -19.62 -25.42
C TRP A 65 2.58 -19.95 -26.12
N LYS A 66 3.27 -20.98 -25.64
CA LYS A 66 4.46 -21.54 -26.28
C LYS A 66 4.14 -22.93 -26.82
N ILE A 67 4.47 -23.17 -28.09
CA ILE A 67 4.29 -24.48 -28.71
C ILE A 67 5.53 -25.32 -28.40
N LYS A 68 5.36 -26.38 -27.63
CA LYS A 68 6.38 -27.44 -27.49
C LYS A 68 6.25 -28.38 -28.68
N LYS A 69 7.05 -28.12 -29.72
CA LYS A 69 7.01 -28.84 -31.00
C LYS A 69 7.16 -30.35 -30.87
N THR A 70 8.01 -30.82 -29.96
CA THR A 70 8.25 -32.25 -29.68
C THR A 70 7.05 -32.95 -29.07
N GLN A 71 6.22 -32.28 -28.32
CA GLN A 71 5.06 -32.84 -27.64
C GLN A 71 3.72 -32.46 -28.29
N LYS A 72 3.75 -31.63 -29.34
CA LYS A 72 2.54 -31.05 -30.00
C LYS A 72 1.57 -30.38 -29.01
N LEU A 73 2.11 -29.80 -27.92
CA LEU A 73 1.34 -29.18 -26.85
C LEU A 73 1.53 -27.67 -26.83
N MET A 74 0.42 -26.94 -26.61
CA MET A 74 0.45 -25.51 -26.28
C MET A 74 0.46 -25.37 -24.75
N VAL A 75 1.51 -24.77 -24.23
CA VAL A 75 1.66 -24.54 -22.77
C VAL A 75 1.86 -23.05 -22.49
N ARG A 76 1.38 -22.60 -21.35
CA ARG A 76 1.75 -21.28 -20.82
C ARG A 76 3.04 -21.43 -20.02
N GLU A 77 4.00 -20.56 -20.29
CA GLU A 77 5.19 -20.50 -19.46
C GLU A 77 4.82 -19.99 -18.06
N GLN A 78 5.40 -20.61 -17.07
CA GLN A 78 5.28 -20.17 -15.67
C GLN A 78 6.53 -19.36 -15.32
N SER A 79 6.33 -18.27 -14.59
CA SER A 79 7.40 -17.49 -14.01
C SER A 79 7.26 -17.51 -12.49
N ILE A 80 8.35 -17.68 -11.79
CA ILE A 80 8.42 -17.57 -10.33
C ILE A 80 8.97 -16.16 -10.05
N LEU A 81 8.24 -15.42 -9.25
CA LEU A 81 8.61 -14.08 -8.81
C LEU A 81 8.78 -14.09 -7.30
N ASP A 82 9.89 -13.54 -6.81
CA ASP A 82 10.13 -13.34 -5.39
C ASP A 82 9.57 -11.98 -4.98
N ARG A 83 8.65 -11.98 -4.01
CA ARG A 83 8.05 -10.78 -3.43
C ARG A 83 8.47 -10.62 -1.98
N GLY A 84 9.18 -9.53 -1.68
CA GLY A 84 9.41 -9.11 -0.31
C GLY A 84 8.15 -8.45 0.25
N VAL A 85 7.38 -9.19 1.05
CA VAL A 85 6.11 -8.72 1.63
C VAL A 85 6.29 -8.29 3.07
N MET A 86 5.53 -7.31 3.50
CA MET A 86 5.45 -6.89 4.90
C MET A 86 4.72 -7.96 5.71
N VAL A 87 5.29 -8.33 6.84
CA VAL A 87 4.67 -9.25 7.81
C VAL A 87 3.95 -8.42 8.86
N ASN A 88 2.72 -8.81 9.19
CA ASN A 88 1.86 -8.14 10.17
C ASN A 88 1.75 -6.62 9.96
N PRO A 89 1.45 -6.15 8.74
CA PRO A 89 1.31 -4.71 8.50
C PRO A 89 0.16 -4.14 9.30
N VAL A 90 0.37 -2.95 9.85
CA VAL A 90 -0.65 -2.13 10.50
C VAL A 90 -0.74 -0.80 9.78
N LEU A 91 -1.87 -0.55 9.14
CA LEU A 91 -2.18 0.71 8.49
C LEU A 91 -3.14 1.52 9.36
N THR A 92 -2.70 2.66 9.85
CA THR A 92 -3.53 3.63 10.57
C THR A 92 -3.95 4.72 9.60
N LEU A 93 -5.26 4.94 9.46
CA LEU A 93 -5.83 5.99 8.61
C LEU A 93 -6.51 7.04 9.50
N ALA A 94 -6.41 8.31 9.12
CA ALA A 94 -7.12 9.41 9.75
C ALA A 94 -8.21 9.96 8.80
N PHE A 95 -9.38 10.22 9.38
CA PHE A 95 -10.55 10.77 8.70
C PHE A 95 -11.01 12.06 9.38
N PRO A 96 -11.71 12.96 8.69
CA PRO A 96 -12.13 14.24 9.26
C PRO A 96 -13.23 14.13 10.33
N THR A 97 -14.06 13.08 10.26
CA THR A 97 -15.18 12.89 11.17
C THR A 97 -15.26 11.48 11.74
N LYS A 98 -15.92 11.35 12.89
CA LYS A 98 -16.18 10.06 13.54
C LYS A 98 -17.08 9.16 12.69
N GLU A 99 -18.02 9.74 11.95
CA GLU A 99 -18.95 9.03 11.07
C GLU A 99 -18.18 8.37 9.91
N GLU A 100 -17.24 9.08 9.30
CA GLU A 100 -16.39 8.51 8.24
C GLU A 100 -15.46 7.43 8.77
N ALA A 101 -14.87 7.64 9.93
CA ALA A 101 -14.05 6.63 10.60
C ALA A 101 -14.86 5.37 10.97
N GLY A 102 -16.11 5.55 11.42
CA GLY A 102 -17.05 4.47 11.70
C GLY A 102 -17.38 3.67 10.44
N ARG A 103 -17.75 4.35 9.36
CA ARG A 103 -18.02 3.71 8.05
C ARG A 103 -16.79 2.94 7.54
N ALA A 104 -15.62 3.53 7.66
CA ALA A 104 -14.37 2.88 7.29
C ALA A 104 -14.10 1.62 8.12
N ALA A 105 -14.48 1.60 9.40
CA ALA A 105 -14.29 0.44 10.28
C ALA A 105 -15.23 -0.74 9.97
N GLU A 106 -16.22 -0.58 9.10
CA GLU A 106 -17.12 -1.65 8.67
C GLU A 106 -16.59 -2.44 7.47
N GLN A 107 -15.53 -1.95 6.81
CA GLN A 107 -15.04 -2.52 5.57
C GLN A 107 -13.55 -2.89 5.67
N HIS A 108 -13.20 -4.02 5.04
CA HIS A 108 -11.81 -4.38 4.82
C HIS A 108 -11.19 -3.58 3.65
N ILE A 109 -9.87 -3.54 3.61
CA ILE A 109 -9.11 -3.01 2.47
C ILE A 109 -8.10 -4.03 1.99
N CYS A 110 -7.63 -3.85 0.75
CA CYS A 110 -6.47 -4.56 0.20
C CYS A 110 -5.41 -3.53 -0.16
N LEU A 111 -4.13 -3.83 0.09
CA LEU A 111 -3.06 -2.89 -0.25
C LEU A 111 -2.81 -2.85 -1.77
N CYS A 112 -2.56 -3.98 -2.38
CA CYS A 112 -2.30 -4.06 -3.83
C CYS A 112 -2.85 -5.33 -4.46
N ARG A 113 -2.75 -6.45 -3.75
CA ARG A 113 -3.24 -7.75 -4.21
C ARG A 113 -4.48 -8.12 -3.39
N ASN A 114 -5.36 -8.93 -3.96
CA ASN A 114 -6.58 -9.35 -3.27
C ASN A 114 -6.29 -10.17 -2.00
N GLU A 115 -5.16 -10.86 -1.96
CA GLU A 115 -4.69 -11.62 -0.81
C GLU A 115 -4.06 -10.74 0.29
N ASP A 116 -3.69 -9.50 0.00
CA ASP A 116 -3.15 -8.54 0.98
C ASP A 116 -4.29 -7.88 1.78
N LEU A 117 -5.13 -8.70 2.36
CA LEU A 117 -6.33 -8.27 3.08
C LEU A 117 -5.96 -7.70 4.44
N LEU A 118 -6.42 -6.48 4.71
CA LEU A 118 -6.34 -5.85 6.02
C LEU A 118 -7.75 -5.64 6.58
N LEU A 119 -7.96 -6.14 7.77
CA LEU A 119 -9.21 -6.00 8.52
C LEU A 119 -9.13 -4.79 9.46
N PRO A 120 -10.22 -4.04 9.62
CA PRO A 120 -10.26 -2.92 10.55
C PRO A 120 -10.27 -3.41 12.01
N ASP A 121 -9.64 -2.63 12.89
CA ASP A 121 -9.88 -2.74 14.34
C ASP A 121 -11.32 -2.25 14.63
N GLU A 122 -12.00 -2.87 15.59
CA GLU A 122 -13.37 -2.46 15.98
C GLU A 122 -13.42 -1.07 16.63
N LYS A 123 -12.30 -0.63 17.22
CA LYS A 123 -12.21 0.62 17.96
C LYS A 123 -11.77 1.78 17.06
N VAL A 124 -12.65 2.79 16.98
CA VAL A 124 -12.31 4.11 16.43
C VAL A 124 -11.79 5.00 17.57
N GLU A 125 -10.64 5.63 17.38
CA GLU A 125 -10.00 6.54 18.32
C GLU A 125 -10.05 7.97 17.78
N GLU A 126 -10.33 8.94 18.64
CA GLU A 126 -10.20 10.37 18.32
C GLU A 126 -8.81 10.85 18.75
N LEU A 127 -8.08 11.46 17.84
CA LEU A 127 -6.73 11.95 18.05
C LEU A 127 -6.59 13.35 17.46
N SER A 128 -5.87 14.20 18.15
CA SER A 128 -5.41 15.46 17.57
C SER A 128 -4.35 15.20 16.47
N GLU A 129 -4.14 16.17 15.60
CA GLU A 129 -3.10 16.07 14.57
C GLU A 129 -1.71 15.81 15.16
N ALA A 130 -1.39 16.46 16.30
CA ALA A 130 -0.13 16.27 17.00
C ALA A 130 0.03 14.86 17.58
N GLU A 131 -1.05 14.25 18.09
CA GLU A 131 -1.03 12.87 18.57
C GLU A 131 -0.89 11.88 17.42
N PHE A 132 -1.62 12.09 16.33
CA PHE A 132 -1.46 11.27 15.12
C PHE A 132 -0.03 11.38 14.57
N GLY A 133 0.55 12.58 14.54
CA GLY A 133 1.93 12.80 14.10
C GLY A 133 2.98 12.01 14.89
N ARG A 134 2.74 11.77 16.19
CA ARG A 134 3.64 10.98 17.06
C ARG A 134 3.49 9.47 16.90
N LEU A 135 2.44 8.98 16.25
CA LEU A 135 2.31 7.55 15.98
C LEU A 135 3.50 7.06 15.15
N PRO A 136 4.04 5.87 15.43
CA PRO A 136 5.08 5.29 14.60
C PRO A 136 4.54 4.96 13.21
N GLY A 137 5.39 5.10 12.20
CA GLY A 137 5.01 4.69 10.85
C GLY A 137 5.74 5.44 9.75
N PHE A 138 5.64 4.88 8.55
CA PHE A 138 5.99 5.53 7.29
C PHE A 138 4.76 6.24 6.75
N GLU A 139 4.93 7.48 6.31
CA GLU A 139 3.87 8.30 5.71
C GLU A 139 4.42 9.10 4.55
N LEU A 140 3.76 9.05 3.39
CA LEU A 140 4.00 10.00 2.32
C LEU A 140 3.10 11.21 2.54
N ARG A 141 3.72 12.36 2.86
CA ARG A 141 3.03 13.66 2.98
C ARG A 141 2.99 14.33 1.62
N PHE A 142 1.90 15.03 1.33
CA PHE A 142 1.74 15.77 0.08
C PHE A 142 1.89 17.27 0.32
N GLY A 143 2.53 17.93 -0.63
CA GLY A 143 2.80 19.36 -0.59
C GLY A 143 4.18 19.68 -1.16
N GLN A 144 4.46 20.96 -1.29
CA GLN A 144 5.74 21.45 -1.81
C GLN A 144 6.54 22.08 -0.66
N THR A 145 7.67 21.45 -0.35
CA THR A 145 8.63 21.90 0.67
C THR A 145 10.05 21.75 0.10
N GLU A 146 11.04 22.20 0.85
CA GLU A 146 12.46 22.06 0.49
C GLU A 146 12.89 20.59 0.25
N HIS A 147 12.25 19.65 0.95
CA HIS A 147 12.57 18.22 0.87
C HIS A 147 11.60 17.42 -0.02
N SER A 148 10.71 18.10 -0.72
CA SER A 148 9.72 17.43 -1.58
C SER A 148 10.35 16.91 -2.86
N PHE A 149 9.87 15.75 -3.29
CA PHE A 149 10.20 15.15 -4.59
C PHE A 149 8.91 14.90 -5.39
N LEU A 150 9.04 14.71 -6.69
CA LEU A 150 7.91 14.39 -7.56
C LEU A 150 7.35 13.01 -7.22
N VAL A 151 6.12 12.95 -6.72
CA VAL A 151 5.45 11.72 -6.32
C VAL A 151 4.51 11.15 -7.40
N GLY A 152 4.23 11.92 -8.42
CA GLY A 152 3.39 11.50 -9.53
C GLY A 152 2.68 12.68 -10.20
N PHE A 153 1.67 12.35 -11.00
CA PHE A 153 0.86 13.34 -11.73
C PHE A 153 -0.62 13.11 -11.41
N ASN A 154 -1.33 14.20 -11.16
CA ASN A 154 -2.77 14.17 -10.92
C ASN A 154 -3.52 14.03 -12.25
N ARG A 155 -4.00 12.85 -12.56
CA ARG A 155 -4.72 12.54 -13.79
C ARG A 155 -6.08 13.24 -13.90
N PHE A 156 -6.60 13.75 -12.78
CA PHE A 156 -7.90 14.44 -12.72
C PHE A 156 -7.75 15.95 -12.83
N ALA A 157 -6.51 16.49 -12.78
CA ALA A 157 -6.18 17.88 -12.92
C ALA A 157 -5.08 18.05 -13.98
N GLU A 158 -5.43 17.89 -15.25
CA GLU A 158 -4.56 18.12 -16.42
C GLU A 158 -3.13 17.54 -16.32
N SER A 159 -2.97 16.46 -15.56
CA SER A 159 -1.68 15.84 -15.24
C SER A 159 -0.70 16.78 -14.51
N GLU A 160 -1.19 17.66 -13.66
CA GLU A 160 -0.35 18.49 -12.80
C GLU A 160 0.60 17.65 -11.96
N PRO A 161 1.89 18.06 -11.81
CA PRO A 161 2.86 17.37 -10.99
C PRO A 161 2.48 17.45 -9.51
N MET A 162 2.51 16.31 -8.83
CA MET A 162 2.29 16.22 -7.40
C MET A 162 3.62 16.03 -6.67
N TYR A 163 3.83 16.81 -5.63
CA TYR A 163 5.02 16.75 -4.79
C TYR A 163 4.69 16.22 -3.41
N GLY A 164 5.69 15.62 -2.77
CA GLY A 164 5.55 15.14 -1.41
C GLY A 164 6.91 14.78 -0.80
N TRP A 165 6.90 14.43 0.47
CA TRP A 165 8.09 13.95 1.18
C TRP A 165 7.72 12.75 2.04
N LEU A 166 8.72 11.89 2.29
CA LEU A 166 8.55 10.75 3.18
C LEU A 166 8.83 11.17 4.62
N GLU A 167 7.82 11.00 5.47
CA GLU A 167 7.93 11.19 6.92
C GLU A 167 8.04 9.82 7.59
N VAL A 168 9.06 9.67 8.43
CA VAL A 168 9.29 8.47 9.24
C VAL A 168 9.25 8.86 10.70
N SER A 169 8.33 8.28 11.45
CA SER A 169 8.16 8.57 12.87
C SER A 169 8.27 7.33 13.74
N GLY A 170 8.85 7.48 14.92
CA GLY A 170 9.06 6.39 15.87
C GLY A 170 9.86 5.22 15.31
N LYS A 171 9.47 4.00 15.67
CA LYS A 171 10.03 2.74 15.17
C LYS A 171 8.99 2.05 14.27
N PRO A 172 8.99 2.30 12.94
CA PRO A 172 7.97 1.75 12.05
C PRO A 172 8.15 0.27 11.72
N VAL A 173 9.36 -0.27 11.86
CA VAL A 173 9.67 -1.70 11.76
C VAL A 173 9.85 -2.25 13.17
N ILE A 174 8.97 -3.17 13.60
CA ILE A 174 8.83 -3.55 15.01
C ILE A 174 9.78 -4.68 15.39
N ALA A 175 9.93 -5.69 14.53
CA ALA A 175 10.82 -6.82 14.72
C ALA A 175 12.16 -6.57 14.00
N GLY A 176 13.02 -5.77 14.62
CA GLY A 176 14.36 -5.48 14.12
C GLY A 176 15.36 -5.48 15.26
#